data_985b7a525a681d19516ed77cae26fd4c
#
_entry.id   985b7a525a681d19516ed77cae26fd4c
#
_cell.length_a   1.000
_cell.length_b   1.000
_cell.length_c   1.000
_cell.angle_alpha   90.00
_cell.angle_beta   90.00
_cell.angle_gamma   90.00
#
_symmetry.space_group_name_H-M   'P 1'
#
loop_
_entity.id
_entity.type
_entity.pdbx_description
1 polymer ?
#
loop_
_entity_poly.entity_id
_entity_poly.type
_entity_poly.pdbx_seq_one_letter_code
_entity_poly.pdbx_strand_id
1 'polypeptide(L)'
;MIDEVSISHNAAWGKVHDLPLSICVPYYRFDVGVLADRLIALSDKLRDCVEIVFADDGSGDLAMAQRLREKFQRCNVPTTLAIFHKNQGRAIIRNCLIELARGRFAIFLDADMLPDSDDFVTRYLALARQDTADIVVGGCSYDQVQNVSKSQRLDLYHGIRTQCESAEVRNKSAARYVFTNNLMIRRDTLLRLPFDHGYTGWGYEDTDWGFDVVRGGARILHIDNTATHLGLSDDGSLIKKHRESVVNYRRLAQKFPLETATLPVSKAVRLISRLPLPFSIMATASEHLVRMSFIPVRIRRVLLQSFRIFMYSALARHPAKP
;
A
#
# COMPACT_ATOMS: atom_id res chain seq x y z
N MET A 1 19.76 -11.63 2.31
CA MET A 1 19.79 -12.70 3.32
C MET A 1 18.61 -12.48 4.23
N ILE A 2 17.65 -13.41 4.22
CA ILE A 2 16.49 -13.40 5.15
C ILE A 2 17.01 -14.07 6.44
N ASP A 3 17.88 -13.37 7.15
CA ASP A 3 18.36 -13.85 8.44
C ASP A 3 17.28 -13.56 9.50
N GLU A 4 16.85 -14.59 10.25
CA GLU A 4 15.91 -14.53 11.35
C GLU A 4 14.42 -14.38 10.95
N VAL A 5 13.91 -15.26 10.09
CA VAL A 5 12.49 -15.44 9.84
C VAL A 5 12.03 -16.83 10.28
N SER A 6 10.94 -16.91 11.03
CA SER A 6 10.28 -18.17 11.36
C SER A 6 9.13 -18.41 10.38
N ILE A 7 9.20 -19.49 9.60
CA ILE A 7 8.19 -19.83 8.60
C ILE A 7 7.43 -21.06 9.07
N SER A 8 6.10 -21.02 8.98
CA SER A 8 5.22 -22.15 9.24
C SER A 8 4.14 -22.29 8.16
N HIS A 9 3.74 -23.53 7.91
CA HIS A 9 2.74 -23.88 6.92
C HIS A 9 1.63 -24.74 7.55
N ASN A 10 0.44 -24.73 6.94
CA ASN A 10 -0.61 -25.66 7.32
C ASN A 10 -0.49 -27.01 6.56
N ALA A 11 -1.35 -27.96 6.89
CA ALA A 11 -1.35 -29.31 6.29
C ALA A 11 -1.77 -29.33 4.80
N ALA A 12 -2.36 -28.26 4.28
CA ALA A 12 -2.73 -28.12 2.88
C ALA A 12 -1.55 -27.61 2.01
N TRP A 13 -0.57 -26.97 2.62
CA TRP A 13 0.60 -26.47 1.90
C TRP A 13 1.40 -27.61 1.27
N GLY A 14 1.88 -27.42 0.06
CA GLY A 14 2.66 -28.43 -0.67
C GLY A 14 1.82 -29.51 -1.40
N LYS A 15 0.50 -29.58 -1.15
CA LYS A 15 -0.37 -30.52 -1.87
C LYS A 15 -0.74 -30.08 -3.29
N VAL A 16 -0.65 -28.78 -3.55
CA VAL A 16 -0.95 -28.20 -4.85
C VAL A 16 0.32 -27.60 -5.41
N HIS A 17 0.59 -27.93 -6.68
CA HIS A 17 1.66 -27.36 -7.48
C HIS A 17 1.04 -26.48 -8.57
N ASP A 18 1.83 -25.63 -9.21
CA ASP A 18 1.39 -24.74 -10.31
C ASP A 18 0.22 -23.81 -9.94
N LEU A 19 0.31 -23.18 -8.79
CA LEU A 19 -0.71 -22.26 -8.32
C LEU A 19 -0.80 -21.02 -9.23
N PRO A 20 -1.99 -20.68 -9.75
CA PRO A 20 -2.18 -19.43 -10.47
C PRO A 20 -1.97 -18.18 -9.62
N LEU A 21 -2.32 -18.24 -8.32
CA LEU A 21 -2.47 -17.05 -7.50
C LEU A 21 -2.01 -17.25 -6.05
N SER A 22 -1.23 -16.32 -5.52
CA SER A 22 -0.93 -16.17 -4.10
C SER A 22 -1.57 -14.89 -3.57
N ILE A 23 -2.11 -14.89 -2.35
CA ILE A 23 -2.58 -13.69 -1.65
C ILE A 23 -1.56 -13.37 -0.57
N CYS A 24 -0.86 -12.24 -0.70
CA CYS A 24 0.26 -11.83 0.12
C CYS A 24 -0.15 -10.65 1.02
N VAL A 25 -0.12 -10.84 2.33
CA VAL A 25 -0.52 -9.85 3.33
C VAL A 25 0.67 -9.53 4.24
N PRO A 26 1.35 -8.37 4.06
CA PRO A 26 2.29 -7.87 5.05
C PRO A 26 1.54 -7.21 6.21
N TYR A 27 1.97 -7.45 7.45
CA TYR A 27 1.39 -6.74 8.60
C TYR A 27 2.46 -6.35 9.62
N TYR A 28 2.20 -5.25 10.33
CA TYR A 28 3.05 -4.76 11.41
C TYR A 28 2.18 -4.09 12.48
N ARG A 29 2.16 -4.64 13.69
CA ARG A 29 1.40 -4.11 14.85
C ARG A 29 -0.07 -3.79 14.52
N PHE A 30 -0.69 -4.65 13.72
CA PHE A 30 -2.09 -4.54 13.30
C PHE A 30 -2.78 -5.89 13.45
N ASP A 31 -4.03 -5.91 13.98
CA ASP A 31 -4.82 -7.14 14.10
C ASP A 31 -5.41 -7.52 12.73
N VAL A 32 -4.87 -8.56 12.15
CA VAL A 32 -5.29 -9.08 10.83
C VAL A 32 -6.26 -10.24 10.93
N GLY A 33 -6.83 -10.50 12.11
CA GLY A 33 -7.72 -11.64 12.35
C GLY A 33 -8.97 -11.65 11.48
N VAL A 34 -9.61 -10.48 11.32
CA VAL A 34 -10.80 -10.31 10.46
C VAL A 34 -10.45 -10.47 8.98
N LEU A 35 -9.32 -9.91 8.54
CA LEU A 35 -8.85 -10.07 7.17
C LEU A 35 -8.51 -11.54 6.87
N ALA A 36 -7.86 -12.25 7.80
CA ALA A 36 -7.53 -13.66 7.63
C ALA A 36 -8.80 -14.50 7.47
N ASP A 37 -9.82 -14.30 8.32
CA ASP A 37 -11.11 -14.99 8.20
C ASP A 37 -11.78 -14.71 6.85
N ARG A 38 -11.79 -13.46 6.42
CA ARG A 38 -12.36 -13.04 5.13
C ARG A 38 -11.65 -13.72 3.95
N LEU A 39 -10.31 -13.71 3.93
CA LEU A 39 -9.52 -14.32 2.85
C LEU A 39 -9.67 -15.85 2.84
N ILE A 40 -9.69 -16.51 3.98
CA ILE A 40 -9.95 -17.95 4.07
C ILE A 40 -11.31 -18.28 3.48
N ALA A 41 -12.38 -17.56 3.88
CA ALA A 41 -13.73 -17.78 3.38
C ALA A 41 -13.84 -17.57 1.85
N LEU A 42 -13.20 -16.51 1.32
CA LEU A 42 -13.20 -16.23 -0.12
C LEU A 42 -12.39 -17.24 -0.94
N SER A 43 -11.43 -17.92 -0.32
CA SER A 43 -10.50 -18.84 -0.98
C SER A 43 -10.88 -20.33 -0.81
N ASP A 44 -11.79 -20.69 0.08
CA ASP A 44 -12.09 -22.09 0.42
C ASP A 44 -12.47 -22.95 -0.79
N LYS A 45 -13.32 -22.43 -1.68
CA LYS A 45 -13.70 -23.10 -2.94
C LYS A 45 -12.63 -23.04 -4.02
N LEU A 46 -11.56 -22.26 -3.80
CA LEU A 46 -10.46 -22.01 -4.74
C LEU A 46 -9.14 -22.62 -4.24
N ARG A 47 -9.17 -23.48 -3.22
CA ARG A 47 -8.00 -24.03 -2.53
C ARG A 47 -6.98 -24.73 -3.44
N ASP A 48 -7.42 -25.22 -4.58
CA ASP A 48 -6.55 -25.87 -5.59
C ASP A 48 -5.91 -24.86 -6.58
N CYS A 49 -6.24 -23.56 -6.46
CA CYS A 49 -5.79 -22.50 -7.34
C CYS A 49 -5.14 -21.32 -6.61
N VAL A 50 -5.32 -21.26 -5.27
CA VAL A 50 -4.94 -20.09 -4.46
C VAL A 50 -4.22 -20.52 -3.21
N GLU A 51 -3.20 -19.79 -2.80
CA GLU A 51 -2.61 -19.87 -1.45
C GLU A 51 -2.67 -18.50 -0.77
N ILE A 52 -2.55 -18.50 0.55
CA ILE A 52 -2.52 -17.29 1.40
C ILE A 52 -1.19 -17.22 2.13
N VAL A 53 -0.48 -16.11 2.01
CA VAL A 53 0.82 -15.87 2.63
C VAL A 53 0.75 -14.62 3.50
N PHE A 54 0.89 -14.78 4.81
CA PHE A 54 0.99 -13.66 5.75
C PHE A 54 2.45 -13.48 6.19
N ALA A 55 2.89 -12.23 6.30
CA ALA A 55 4.22 -11.91 6.84
C ALA A 55 4.10 -10.84 7.94
N ASP A 56 4.48 -11.21 9.16
CA ASP A 56 4.67 -10.30 10.29
C ASP A 56 6.02 -9.59 10.15
N ASP A 57 5.98 -8.29 9.93
CA ASP A 57 7.18 -7.46 9.80
C ASP A 57 7.78 -7.07 11.17
N GLY A 58 7.95 -8.05 12.04
CA GLY A 58 8.61 -7.85 13.34
C GLY A 58 7.72 -7.14 14.37
N SER A 59 6.42 -7.44 14.41
CA SER A 59 5.49 -6.86 15.42
C SER A 59 5.83 -7.24 16.85
N GLY A 60 6.40 -8.44 17.05
CA GLY A 60 6.63 -9.02 18.38
C GLY A 60 5.35 -9.47 19.09
N ASP A 61 4.20 -9.54 18.39
CA ASP A 61 2.91 -9.97 18.94
C ASP A 61 2.73 -11.51 18.80
N LEU A 62 3.26 -12.23 19.77
CA LEU A 62 3.16 -13.69 19.83
C LEU A 62 1.69 -14.18 19.91
N ALA A 63 0.80 -13.42 20.55
CA ALA A 63 -0.60 -13.79 20.66
C ALA A 63 -1.31 -13.70 19.30
N MET A 64 -1.06 -12.67 18.52
CA MET A 64 -1.58 -12.57 17.15
C MET A 64 -1.02 -13.67 16.25
N ALA A 65 0.28 -13.93 16.32
CA ALA A 65 0.92 -15.00 15.56
C ALA A 65 0.32 -16.38 15.90
N GLN A 66 0.04 -16.65 17.18
CA GLN A 66 -0.58 -17.90 17.63
C GLN A 66 -2.03 -18.00 17.11
N ARG A 67 -2.84 -16.95 17.21
CA ARG A 67 -4.20 -16.91 16.65
C ARG A 67 -4.23 -17.20 15.14
N LEU A 68 -3.28 -16.63 14.38
CA LEU A 68 -3.17 -16.92 12.95
C LEU A 68 -2.79 -18.37 12.66
N ARG A 69 -1.82 -18.94 13.40
CA ARG A 69 -1.46 -20.35 13.26
C ARG A 69 -2.66 -21.26 13.46
N GLU A 70 -3.46 -21.03 14.52
CA GLU A 70 -4.65 -21.82 14.82
C GLU A 70 -5.71 -21.70 13.72
N LYS A 71 -5.95 -20.49 13.18
CA LYS A 71 -6.86 -20.30 12.04
C LYS A 71 -6.38 -21.06 10.80
N PHE A 72 -5.09 -20.96 10.47
CA PHE A 72 -4.49 -21.60 9.30
C PHE A 72 -4.48 -23.12 9.41
N GLN A 73 -4.25 -23.68 10.60
CA GLN A 73 -4.33 -25.13 10.82
C GLN A 73 -5.73 -25.72 10.59
N ARG A 74 -6.78 -24.90 10.75
CA ARG A 74 -8.19 -25.32 10.58
C ARG A 74 -8.73 -25.12 9.18
N CYS A 75 -8.02 -24.40 8.29
CA CYS A 75 -8.48 -24.15 6.93
C CYS A 75 -7.88 -25.14 5.94
N ASN A 76 -8.58 -25.33 4.81
CA ASN A 76 -8.16 -26.22 3.73
C ASN A 76 -7.39 -25.50 2.61
N VAL A 77 -7.31 -24.16 2.67
CA VAL A 77 -6.52 -23.36 1.74
C VAL A 77 -5.05 -23.48 2.11
N PRO A 78 -4.12 -23.70 1.18
CA PRO A 78 -2.68 -23.65 1.48
C PRO A 78 -2.30 -22.32 2.11
N THR A 79 -1.65 -22.35 3.27
CA THR A 79 -1.27 -21.14 4.00
C THR A 79 0.19 -21.17 4.44
N THR A 80 0.81 -19.99 4.42
CA THR A 80 2.15 -19.72 4.97
C THR A 80 2.07 -18.54 5.93
N LEU A 81 2.68 -18.67 7.11
CA LEU A 81 2.93 -17.58 8.04
C LEU A 81 4.43 -17.41 8.22
N ALA A 82 4.95 -16.27 7.83
CA ALA A 82 6.33 -15.85 8.07
C ALA A 82 6.36 -14.80 9.17
N ILE A 83 7.24 -14.95 10.16
CA ILE A 83 7.40 -14.02 11.29
C ILE A 83 8.84 -13.54 11.30
N PHE A 84 9.04 -12.26 11.00
CA PHE A 84 10.33 -11.60 11.06
C PHE A 84 10.61 -11.13 12.49
N HIS A 85 11.87 -11.26 12.94
CA HIS A 85 12.25 -10.84 14.28
C HIS A 85 12.40 -9.33 14.44
N LYS A 86 12.62 -8.61 13.32
CA LYS A 86 12.79 -7.15 13.28
C LYS A 86 11.98 -6.55 12.15
N ASN A 87 11.51 -5.33 12.32
CA ASN A 87 10.84 -4.59 11.26
C ASN A 87 11.81 -4.30 10.11
N GLN A 88 11.46 -4.77 8.92
CA GLN A 88 12.22 -4.60 7.68
C GLN A 88 11.76 -3.38 6.88
N GLY A 89 10.52 -2.97 7.09
CA GLY A 89 9.86 -1.91 6.34
C GLY A 89 9.15 -2.40 5.08
N ARG A 90 8.28 -1.54 4.55
CA ARG A 90 7.28 -1.87 3.53
C ARG A 90 7.85 -2.43 2.24
N ALA A 91 8.97 -1.90 1.75
CA ALA A 91 9.60 -2.35 0.52
C ALA A 91 10.19 -3.77 0.68
N ILE A 92 10.96 -3.98 1.75
CA ILE A 92 11.64 -5.25 1.99
C ILE A 92 10.63 -6.36 2.26
N ILE A 93 9.62 -6.13 3.13
CA ILE A 93 8.65 -7.17 3.45
C ILE A 93 7.85 -7.63 2.23
N ARG A 94 7.52 -6.73 1.29
CA ARG A 94 6.85 -7.10 0.03
C ARG A 94 7.78 -7.89 -0.90
N ASN A 95 9.05 -7.53 -0.96
CA ASN A 95 10.04 -8.32 -1.72
C ASN A 95 10.22 -9.72 -1.11
N CYS A 96 10.22 -9.85 0.22
CA CYS A 96 10.25 -11.17 0.87
C CYS A 96 8.98 -11.99 0.60
N LEU A 97 7.80 -11.36 0.64
CA LEU A 97 6.53 -12.02 0.36
C LEU A 97 6.48 -12.62 -1.05
N ILE A 98 7.01 -11.93 -2.06
CA ILE A 98 7.03 -12.47 -3.42
C ILE A 98 7.98 -13.67 -3.58
N GLU A 99 9.05 -13.73 -2.79
CA GLU A 99 9.94 -14.89 -2.75
C GLU A 99 9.25 -16.09 -2.10
N LEU A 100 8.43 -15.88 -1.08
CA LEU A 100 7.64 -16.92 -0.39
C LEU A 100 6.43 -17.40 -1.21
N ALA A 101 5.90 -16.53 -2.07
CA ALA A 101 4.74 -16.83 -2.93
C ALA A 101 5.08 -17.85 -3.99
N ARG A 102 4.22 -18.87 -4.18
CA ARG A 102 4.37 -19.91 -5.21
C ARG A 102 3.51 -19.66 -6.45
N GLY A 103 2.50 -18.79 -6.33
CA GLY A 103 1.60 -18.46 -7.43
C GLY A 103 2.32 -17.73 -8.56
N ARG A 104 1.85 -17.98 -9.81
CA ARG A 104 2.31 -17.24 -10.99
C ARG A 104 2.02 -15.74 -10.86
N PHE A 105 0.93 -15.38 -10.20
CA PHE A 105 0.58 -14.03 -9.79
C PHE A 105 0.48 -13.94 -8.26
N ALA A 106 0.74 -12.76 -7.71
CA ALA A 106 0.54 -12.46 -6.32
C ALA A 106 -0.39 -11.25 -6.15
N ILE A 107 -1.40 -11.35 -5.29
CA ILE A 107 -2.16 -10.20 -4.81
C ILE A 107 -1.43 -9.66 -3.58
N PHE A 108 -1.00 -8.40 -3.59
CA PHE A 108 -0.70 -7.66 -2.38
C PHE A 108 -1.96 -7.03 -1.85
N LEU A 109 -2.24 -7.27 -0.58
CA LEU A 109 -3.34 -6.67 0.16
C LEU A 109 -2.79 -6.18 1.50
N ASP A 110 -2.85 -4.88 1.77
CA ASP A 110 -2.35 -4.35 3.04
C ASP A 110 -3.23 -4.86 4.21
N ALA A 111 -2.64 -4.96 5.39
CA ALA A 111 -3.25 -5.55 6.59
C ALA A 111 -4.59 -4.92 7.00
N ASP A 112 -4.77 -3.65 6.67
CA ASP A 112 -5.95 -2.84 6.96
C ASP A 112 -6.94 -2.71 5.79
N MET A 113 -6.79 -3.56 4.77
CA MET A 113 -7.68 -3.62 3.62
C MET A 113 -8.64 -4.81 3.73
N LEU A 114 -9.94 -4.59 3.64
CA LEU A 114 -10.95 -5.64 3.71
C LEU A 114 -11.69 -5.75 2.36
N PRO A 115 -11.65 -6.91 1.66
CA PRO A 115 -12.36 -7.11 0.39
C PRO A 115 -13.86 -6.78 0.48
N ASP A 116 -14.36 -5.96 -0.48
CA ASP A 116 -15.73 -5.48 -0.49
C ASP A 116 -16.73 -6.50 -1.04
N SER A 117 -16.27 -7.40 -1.91
CA SER A 117 -17.14 -8.34 -2.65
C SER A 117 -16.76 -9.79 -2.38
N ASP A 118 -17.76 -10.68 -2.45
CA ASP A 118 -17.55 -12.13 -2.30
C ASP A 118 -16.84 -12.76 -3.52
N ASP A 119 -16.82 -12.09 -4.64
CA ASP A 119 -16.11 -12.52 -5.85
C ASP A 119 -14.71 -11.88 -6.00
N PHE A 120 -14.22 -11.16 -4.96
CA PHE A 120 -12.93 -10.46 -4.96
C PHE A 120 -11.77 -11.34 -5.44
N VAL A 121 -11.58 -12.51 -4.86
CA VAL A 121 -10.50 -13.45 -5.23
C VAL A 121 -10.77 -14.08 -6.60
N THR A 122 -12.01 -14.44 -6.90
CA THR A 122 -12.42 -15.05 -8.16
C THR A 122 -12.16 -14.11 -9.35
N ARG A 123 -12.39 -12.82 -9.22
CA ARG A 123 -12.09 -11.83 -10.26
C ARG A 123 -10.60 -11.76 -10.57
N TYR A 124 -9.75 -11.71 -9.55
CA TYR A 124 -8.30 -11.74 -9.74
C TYR A 124 -7.83 -13.06 -10.35
N LEU A 125 -8.37 -14.20 -9.91
CA LEU A 125 -8.03 -15.51 -10.45
C LEU A 125 -8.39 -15.62 -11.93
N ALA A 126 -9.54 -15.07 -12.35
CA ALA A 126 -9.94 -15.03 -13.74
C ALA A 126 -8.94 -14.24 -14.60
N LEU A 127 -8.50 -13.07 -14.13
CA LEU A 127 -7.50 -12.25 -14.82
C LEU A 127 -6.11 -12.90 -14.85
N ALA A 128 -5.71 -13.56 -13.76
CA ALA A 128 -4.47 -14.32 -13.71
C ALA A 128 -4.43 -15.47 -14.75
N ARG A 129 -5.58 -16.10 -14.99
CA ARG A 129 -5.72 -17.14 -16.02
C ARG A 129 -5.72 -16.58 -17.45
N GLN A 130 -6.32 -15.42 -17.67
CA GLN A 130 -6.31 -14.73 -18.97
C GLN A 130 -4.93 -14.19 -19.36
N ASP A 131 -4.09 -13.89 -18.39
CA ASP A 131 -2.70 -13.44 -18.59
C ASP A 131 -2.54 -12.19 -19.49
N THR A 132 -3.51 -11.27 -19.42
CA THR A 132 -3.58 -10.08 -20.28
C THR A 132 -2.82 -8.88 -19.74
N ALA A 133 -2.52 -8.85 -18.43
CA ALA A 133 -1.81 -7.78 -17.76
C ALA A 133 -0.73 -8.34 -16.83
N ASP A 134 0.32 -7.55 -16.60
CA ASP A 134 1.40 -7.91 -15.67
C ASP A 134 1.08 -7.38 -14.27
N ILE A 135 0.32 -6.30 -14.20
CA ILE A 135 -0.15 -5.65 -12.97
C ILE A 135 -1.64 -5.34 -13.11
N VAL A 136 -2.44 -5.71 -12.10
CA VAL A 136 -3.86 -5.36 -12.01
C VAL A 136 -4.13 -4.67 -10.68
N VAL A 137 -4.61 -3.42 -10.70
CA VAL A 137 -4.92 -2.64 -9.51
C VAL A 137 -6.42 -2.65 -9.26
N GLY A 138 -6.85 -3.18 -8.11
CA GLY A 138 -8.27 -3.34 -7.77
C GLY A 138 -8.97 -2.05 -7.33
N GLY A 139 -8.23 -1.15 -6.71
CA GLY A 139 -8.77 0.10 -6.17
C GLY A 139 -9.10 0.00 -4.67
N CYS A 140 -9.49 1.12 -4.13
CA CYS A 140 -9.77 1.32 -2.71
C CYS A 140 -11.19 1.85 -2.51
N SER A 141 -11.84 1.47 -1.40
CA SER A 141 -13.08 2.04 -0.90
C SER A 141 -12.96 2.40 0.58
N TYR A 142 -14.03 2.96 1.14
CA TYR A 142 -14.24 3.17 2.57
C TYR A 142 -15.65 2.71 2.98
N ASP A 143 -16.27 1.84 2.19
CA ASP A 143 -17.69 1.49 2.30
C ASP A 143 -18.03 0.72 3.59
N GLN A 144 -17.07 -0.08 4.11
CA GLN A 144 -17.25 -0.85 5.33
C GLN A 144 -16.73 -0.11 6.59
N VAL A 145 -16.25 1.14 6.44
CA VAL A 145 -15.75 1.92 7.59
C VAL A 145 -16.90 2.32 8.50
N GLN A 146 -16.77 2.01 9.79
CA GLN A 146 -17.74 2.32 10.84
C GLN A 146 -17.07 3.13 11.96
N ASN A 147 -17.87 3.83 12.76
CA ASN A 147 -17.45 4.49 14.02
C ASN A 147 -16.27 5.46 13.87
N VAL A 148 -16.30 6.33 12.86
CA VAL A 148 -15.23 7.29 12.59
C VAL A 148 -15.17 8.37 13.68
N SER A 149 -14.08 8.42 14.42
CA SER A 149 -13.81 9.45 15.43
C SER A 149 -13.62 10.84 14.80
N LYS A 150 -13.77 11.89 15.61
CA LYS A 150 -13.55 13.28 15.13
C LYS A 150 -12.14 13.49 14.55
N SER A 151 -11.13 12.86 15.13
CA SER A 151 -9.72 12.96 14.69
C SER A 151 -9.42 12.17 13.41
N GLN A 152 -10.23 11.19 13.04
CA GLN A 152 -10.07 10.38 11.83
C GLN A 152 -10.82 10.94 10.62
N ARG A 153 -11.74 11.90 10.83
CA ARG A 153 -12.56 12.47 9.73
C ARG A 153 -11.74 13.09 8.62
N LEU A 154 -10.60 13.68 8.95
CA LEU A 154 -9.74 14.30 7.95
C LEU A 154 -9.10 13.25 7.04
N ASP A 155 -8.60 12.16 7.62
CA ASP A 155 -7.99 11.06 6.87
C ASP A 155 -9.01 10.40 5.95
N LEU A 156 -10.20 10.04 6.47
CA LEU A 156 -11.30 9.52 5.66
C LEU A 156 -11.66 10.46 4.51
N TYR A 157 -11.87 11.76 4.80
CA TYR A 157 -12.25 12.74 3.79
C TYR A 157 -11.15 12.94 2.72
N HIS A 158 -9.88 12.86 3.12
CA HIS A 158 -8.74 12.93 2.24
C HIS A 158 -8.62 11.66 1.40
N GLY A 159 -8.71 10.49 2.01
CA GLY A 159 -8.59 9.17 1.38
C GLY A 159 -9.64 8.96 0.28
N ILE A 160 -10.91 9.20 0.56
CA ILE A 160 -11.99 9.10 -0.44
C ILE A 160 -11.66 9.91 -1.71
N ARG A 161 -11.06 11.10 -1.56
CA ARG A 161 -10.74 11.99 -2.69
C ARG A 161 -9.42 11.74 -3.39
N THR A 162 -8.61 10.86 -2.87
CA THR A 162 -7.27 10.61 -3.43
C THR A 162 -7.05 9.16 -3.84
N GLN A 163 -7.86 8.23 -3.32
CA GLN A 163 -7.66 6.80 -3.53
C GLN A 163 -8.87 6.10 -4.19
N CYS A 164 -10.11 6.66 -4.08
CA CYS A 164 -11.32 6.01 -4.55
C CYS A 164 -11.76 6.46 -5.96
N GLU A 165 -10.82 6.73 -6.84
CA GLU A 165 -11.14 6.99 -8.25
C GLU A 165 -11.55 5.69 -8.95
N SER A 166 -12.50 5.77 -9.90
CA SER A 166 -12.95 4.62 -10.68
C SER A 166 -11.83 4.04 -11.56
N ALA A 167 -11.93 2.78 -11.94
CA ALA A 167 -10.99 2.13 -12.84
C ALA A 167 -10.86 2.90 -14.18
N GLU A 168 -11.96 3.46 -14.70
CA GLU A 168 -11.94 4.27 -15.91
C GLU A 168 -11.01 5.49 -15.78
N VAL A 169 -11.11 6.21 -14.65
CA VAL A 169 -10.26 7.38 -14.37
C VAL A 169 -8.81 6.95 -14.17
N ARG A 170 -8.59 5.88 -13.41
CA ARG A 170 -7.24 5.36 -13.10
C ARG A 170 -6.51 4.88 -14.35
N ASN A 171 -7.19 4.23 -15.30
CA ASN A 171 -6.60 3.75 -16.55
C ASN A 171 -6.11 4.90 -17.46
N LYS A 172 -6.64 6.13 -17.34
CA LYS A 172 -6.15 7.30 -18.10
C LYS A 172 -4.72 7.75 -17.68
N SER A 173 -4.25 7.30 -16.52
CA SER A 173 -2.90 7.61 -15.99
C SER A 173 -2.39 6.46 -15.13
N ALA A 174 -2.34 5.26 -15.70
CA ALA A 174 -2.20 4.00 -14.99
C ALA A 174 -1.03 3.98 -13.99
N ALA A 175 0.16 4.42 -14.38
CA ALA A 175 1.34 4.45 -13.51
C ALA A 175 1.16 5.26 -12.21
N ARG A 176 0.35 6.32 -12.27
CA ARG A 176 0.12 7.22 -11.12
C ARG A 176 -0.69 6.56 -10.00
N TYR A 177 -1.54 5.61 -10.36
CA TYR A 177 -2.48 4.96 -9.45
C TYR A 177 -2.06 3.54 -9.08
N VAL A 178 -0.79 3.21 -9.25
CA VAL A 178 -0.24 1.95 -8.75
C VAL A 178 -0.07 2.07 -7.23
N PHE A 179 -1.06 1.54 -6.49
CA PHE A 179 -1.02 1.44 -5.04
C PHE A 179 -0.94 -0.03 -4.65
N THR A 180 -0.01 -0.37 -3.78
CA THR A 180 0.24 -1.76 -3.37
C THR A 180 -0.75 -2.27 -2.33
N ASN A 181 -1.67 -1.44 -1.88
CA ASN A 181 -2.66 -1.80 -0.88
C ASN A 181 -3.74 -2.78 -1.39
N ASN A 182 -3.97 -2.84 -2.72
CA ASN A 182 -4.85 -3.80 -3.38
C ASN A 182 -4.40 -3.98 -4.85
N LEU A 183 -3.43 -4.85 -5.08
CA LEU A 183 -2.73 -4.99 -6.35
C LEU A 183 -2.42 -6.46 -6.63
N MET A 184 -2.77 -6.97 -7.81
CA MET A 184 -2.25 -8.23 -8.34
C MET A 184 -1.07 -7.97 -9.27
N ILE A 185 -0.01 -8.74 -9.13
CA ILE A 185 1.20 -8.65 -9.95
C ILE A 185 1.67 -10.02 -10.42
N ARG A 186 2.18 -10.08 -11.64
CA ARG A 186 2.94 -11.24 -12.11
C ARG A 186 4.21 -11.38 -11.27
N ARG A 187 4.40 -12.55 -10.66
CA ARG A 187 5.52 -12.82 -9.75
C ARG A 187 6.87 -12.49 -10.37
N ASP A 188 7.12 -12.91 -11.59
CA ASP A 188 8.39 -12.65 -12.30
C ASP A 188 8.64 -11.16 -12.56
N THR A 189 7.60 -10.35 -12.69
CA THR A 189 7.74 -8.89 -12.84
C THR A 189 8.34 -8.28 -11.59
N LEU A 190 7.85 -8.64 -10.40
CA LEU A 190 8.39 -8.11 -9.14
C LEU A 190 9.78 -8.68 -8.82
N LEU A 191 10.05 -9.94 -9.16
CA LEU A 191 11.38 -10.53 -8.97
C LEU A 191 12.44 -9.82 -9.83
N ARG A 192 12.07 -9.34 -11.03
CA ARG A 192 12.98 -8.57 -11.90
C ARG A 192 13.08 -7.10 -11.50
N LEU A 193 12.01 -6.52 -11.00
CA LEU A 193 11.89 -5.11 -10.64
C LEU A 193 11.39 -4.99 -9.19
N PRO A 194 12.24 -5.28 -8.19
CA PRO A 194 11.85 -5.25 -6.79
C PRO A 194 11.63 -3.81 -6.31
N PHE A 195 10.87 -3.67 -5.21
CA PHE A 195 10.74 -2.39 -4.51
C PHE A 195 12.10 -1.89 -4.04
N ASP A 196 12.35 -0.58 -4.20
CA ASP A 196 13.59 0.07 -3.76
C ASP A 196 13.64 0.18 -2.23
N HIS A 197 14.63 -0.46 -1.61
CA HIS A 197 14.87 -0.47 -0.17
C HIS A 197 15.29 0.90 0.40
N GLY A 198 15.61 1.87 -0.45
CA GLY A 198 16.00 3.21 -0.04
C GLY A 198 14.84 4.09 0.42
N TYR A 199 13.59 3.64 0.26
CA TYR A 199 12.42 4.30 0.80
C TYR A 199 12.19 3.89 2.25
N THR A 200 12.21 4.88 3.15
CA THR A 200 12.01 4.67 4.59
C THR A 200 10.79 5.43 5.09
N GLY A 201 10.13 4.92 6.13
CA GLY A 201 8.91 5.53 6.66
C GLY A 201 7.72 5.40 5.71
N TRP A 202 7.05 6.50 5.38
CA TRP A 202 5.80 6.48 4.62
C TRP A 202 5.89 7.29 3.32
N GLY A 203 5.38 6.67 2.23
CA GLY A 203 4.99 7.30 0.98
C GLY A 203 6.05 7.29 -0.11
N TYR A 204 5.56 7.28 -1.34
CA TYR A 204 6.28 7.29 -2.61
C TYR A 204 6.99 6.00 -3.01
N GLU A 205 7.11 4.97 -2.16
CA GLU A 205 7.64 3.67 -2.55
C GLU A 205 6.83 3.03 -3.68
N ASP A 206 5.49 3.13 -3.59
CA ASP A 206 4.56 2.63 -4.60
C ASP A 206 4.67 3.41 -5.91
N THR A 207 4.79 4.74 -5.80
CA THR A 207 4.91 5.63 -6.96
C THR A 207 6.23 5.41 -7.69
N ASP A 208 7.33 5.25 -6.94
CA ASP A 208 8.65 4.91 -7.48
C ASP A 208 8.58 3.61 -8.27
N TRP A 209 8.06 2.57 -7.61
CA TRP A 209 7.92 1.26 -8.23
C TRP A 209 6.97 1.30 -9.45
N GLY A 210 5.86 2.05 -9.37
CA GLY A 210 4.93 2.26 -10.47
C GLY A 210 5.61 2.87 -11.71
N PHE A 211 6.55 3.80 -11.51
CA PHE A 211 7.33 4.38 -12.61
C PHE A 211 8.37 3.39 -13.15
N ASP A 212 9.04 2.63 -12.29
CA ASP A 212 10.00 1.61 -12.72
C ASP A 212 9.34 0.52 -13.58
N VAL A 213 8.20 -0.02 -13.17
CA VAL A 213 7.52 -1.09 -13.91
C VAL A 213 6.98 -0.60 -15.25
N VAL A 214 6.51 0.65 -15.35
CA VAL A 214 6.09 1.24 -16.63
C VAL A 214 7.29 1.43 -17.55
N ARG A 215 8.42 1.92 -17.07
CA ARG A 215 9.66 2.00 -17.84
C ARG A 215 10.14 0.62 -18.28
N GLY A 216 9.92 -0.40 -17.45
CA GLY A 216 10.19 -1.80 -17.78
C GLY A 216 9.21 -2.45 -18.75
N GLY A 217 8.21 -1.70 -19.28
CA GLY A 217 7.26 -2.18 -20.26
C GLY A 217 6.12 -3.04 -19.70
N ALA A 218 5.90 -3.05 -18.38
CA ALA A 218 4.80 -3.80 -17.77
C ALA A 218 3.43 -3.26 -18.20
N ARG A 219 2.50 -4.17 -18.50
CA ARG A 219 1.11 -3.86 -18.84
C ARG A 219 0.31 -3.69 -17.55
N ILE A 220 -0.22 -2.49 -17.31
CA ILE A 220 -1.03 -2.17 -16.13
C ILE A 220 -2.50 -2.07 -16.53
N LEU A 221 -3.36 -2.74 -15.77
CA LEU A 221 -4.81 -2.69 -15.86
C LEU A 221 -5.41 -2.27 -14.53
N HIS A 222 -6.29 -1.27 -14.52
CA HIS A 222 -7.11 -0.94 -13.36
C HIS A 222 -8.52 -1.50 -13.53
N ILE A 223 -9.03 -2.12 -12.45
CA ILE A 223 -10.38 -2.67 -12.39
C ILE A 223 -11.09 -2.17 -11.12
N ASP A 224 -12.42 -2.20 -11.10
CA ASP A 224 -13.19 -1.94 -9.88
C ASP A 224 -13.44 -3.26 -9.13
N ASN A 225 -12.39 -3.69 -8.41
CA ASN A 225 -12.37 -4.83 -7.49
C ASN A 225 -11.84 -4.35 -6.13
N THR A 226 -12.64 -3.50 -5.49
CA THR A 226 -12.22 -2.70 -4.35
C THR A 226 -12.07 -3.50 -3.06
N ALA A 227 -11.22 -2.99 -2.17
CA ALA A 227 -11.18 -3.34 -0.77
C ALA A 227 -11.29 -2.06 0.07
N THR A 228 -12.03 -2.13 1.17
CA THR A 228 -12.17 -1.03 2.11
C THR A 228 -10.92 -0.85 2.94
N HIS A 229 -10.41 0.39 2.99
CA HIS A 229 -9.32 0.78 3.87
C HIS A 229 -9.85 1.12 5.26
N LEU A 230 -9.60 0.25 6.22
CA LEU A 230 -10.05 0.37 7.62
C LEU A 230 -9.07 1.15 8.49
N GLY A 231 -7.80 1.26 8.08
CA GLY A 231 -6.67 1.83 8.83
C GLY A 231 -6.66 3.35 8.91
N LEU A 232 -7.75 3.96 9.37
CA LEU A 232 -7.84 5.42 9.48
C LEU A 232 -6.87 5.97 10.54
N SER A 233 -6.05 6.91 10.11
CA SER A 233 -5.14 7.66 10.99
C SER A 233 -5.87 8.79 11.71
N ASP A 234 -5.49 9.05 12.95
CA ASP A 234 -5.81 10.32 13.58
C ASP A 234 -5.03 11.49 12.94
N ASP A 235 -5.44 12.73 13.26
CA ASP A 235 -4.84 13.94 12.68
C ASP A 235 -3.32 14.02 12.90
N GLY A 236 -2.83 13.57 14.07
CA GLY A 236 -1.40 13.60 14.41
C GLY A 236 -0.60 12.63 13.58
N SER A 237 -1.10 11.39 13.47
CA SER A 237 -0.50 10.32 12.66
C SER A 237 -0.52 10.65 11.17
N LEU A 238 -1.62 11.25 10.68
CA LEU A 238 -1.72 11.69 9.28
C LEU A 238 -0.67 12.77 8.95
N ILE A 239 -0.54 13.78 9.79
CA ILE A 239 0.47 14.84 9.62
C ILE A 239 1.89 14.25 9.66
N LYS A 240 2.15 13.32 10.60
CA LYS A 240 3.45 12.63 10.71
C LYS A 240 3.78 11.87 9.41
N LYS A 241 2.84 11.09 8.86
CA LYS A 241 2.99 10.40 7.58
C LYS A 241 3.40 11.39 6.47
N HIS A 242 2.69 12.51 6.33
CA HIS A 242 3.02 13.51 5.32
C HIS A 242 4.37 14.20 5.56
N ARG A 243 4.81 14.35 6.79
CA ARG A 243 6.14 14.87 7.11
C ARG A 243 7.24 13.89 6.71
N GLU A 244 7.08 12.62 7.01
CA GLU A 244 8.01 11.56 6.62
C GLU A 244 8.15 11.45 5.09
N SER A 245 7.05 11.64 4.35
CA SER A 245 7.05 11.57 2.89
C SER A 245 7.93 12.63 2.19
N VAL A 246 8.41 13.65 2.90
CA VAL A 246 9.22 14.74 2.32
C VAL A 246 10.56 14.21 1.77
N VAL A 247 11.23 13.35 2.53
CA VAL A 247 12.52 12.76 2.13
C VAL A 247 12.31 11.83 0.93
N ASN A 248 11.25 11.03 0.98
CA ASN A 248 10.89 10.09 -0.09
C ASN A 248 10.49 10.82 -1.39
N TYR A 249 9.77 11.95 -1.30
CA TYR A 249 9.49 12.80 -2.46
C TYR A 249 10.75 13.32 -3.13
N ARG A 250 11.76 13.71 -2.34
CA ARG A 250 13.06 14.15 -2.89
C ARG A 250 13.74 13.03 -3.66
N ARG A 251 13.79 11.81 -3.06
CA ARG A 251 14.36 10.63 -3.69
C ARG A 251 13.67 10.34 -5.03
N LEU A 252 12.33 10.33 -5.03
CA LEU A 252 11.53 10.16 -6.24
C LEU A 252 11.87 11.21 -7.32
N ALA A 253 11.94 12.49 -6.93
CA ALA A 253 12.23 13.58 -7.86
C ALA A 253 13.65 13.51 -8.44
N GLN A 254 14.60 12.94 -7.71
CA GLN A 254 15.97 12.71 -8.21
C GLN A 254 16.02 11.51 -9.17
N LYS A 255 15.33 10.43 -8.87
CA LYS A 255 15.30 9.21 -9.69
C LYS A 255 14.44 9.36 -10.96
N PHE A 256 13.29 10.07 -10.85
CA PHE A 256 12.30 10.23 -11.90
C PHE A 256 11.90 11.70 -12.10
N PRO A 257 12.81 12.56 -12.54
CA PRO A 257 12.54 14.01 -12.62
C PRO A 257 11.40 14.39 -13.57
N LEU A 258 11.27 13.69 -14.70
CA LEU A 258 10.22 13.97 -15.69
C LEU A 258 8.85 13.52 -15.21
N GLU A 259 8.73 12.29 -14.74
CA GLU A 259 7.47 11.70 -14.25
C GLU A 259 6.99 12.41 -12.99
N THR A 260 7.89 12.67 -12.05
CA THR A 260 7.59 13.42 -10.81
C THR A 260 7.09 14.83 -11.14
N ALA A 261 7.61 15.48 -12.18
CA ALA A 261 7.15 16.80 -12.60
C ALA A 261 5.69 16.81 -13.06
N THR A 262 5.11 15.67 -13.45
CA THR A 262 3.70 15.56 -13.86
C THR A 262 2.74 15.52 -12.66
N LEU A 263 3.22 15.15 -11.48
CA LEU A 263 2.40 15.04 -10.27
C LEU A 263 1.81 16.40 -9.87
N PRO A 264 0.53 16.45 -9.43
CA PRO A 264 -0.12 17.72 -9.04
C PRO A 264 0.65 18.48 -7.96
N VAL A 265 1.19 17.78 -6.96
CA VAL A 265 1.99 18.41 -5.90
C VAL A 265 3.26 19.04 -6.46
N SER A 266 3.92 18.39 -7.40
CA SER A 266 5.15 18.91 -8.01
C SER A 266 4.91 20.15 -8.86
N LYS A 267 3.76 20.21 -9.56
CA LYS A 267 3.34 21.41 -10.29
C LYS A 267 3.16 22.60 -9.35
N ALA A 268 2.50 22.39 -8.20
CA ALA A 268 2.32 23.42 -7.19
C ALA A 268 3.66 23.86 -6.57
N VAL A 269 4.51 22.89 -6.19
CA VAL A 269 5.85 23.16 -5.64
C VAL A 269 6.69 23.98 -6.63
N ARG A 270 6.71 23.64 -7.90
CA ARG A 270 7.47 24.38 -8.94
C ARG A 270 7.01 25.83 -9.08
N LEU A 271 5.68 26.05 -8.96
CA LEU A 271 5.11 27.39 -9.07
C LEU A 271 5.52 28.28 -7.91
N ILE A 272 5.39 27.77 -6.67
CA ILE A 272 5.57 28.61 -5.48
C ILE A 272 7.01 28.64 -4.94
N SER A 273 7.83 27.62 -5.19
CA SER A 273 9.21 27.55 -4.66
C SER A 273 10.10 28.70 -5.11
N ARG A 274 9.74 29.37 -6.20
CA ARG A 274 10.45 30.56 -6.72
C ARG A 274 10.14 31.85 -5.94
N LEU A 275 9.03 31.85 -5.18
CA LEU A 275 8.60 33.05 -4.43
C LEU A 275 9.41 33.17 -3.13
N PRO A 276 9.82 34.37 -2.70
CA PRO A 276 10.62 34.60 -1.50
C PRO A 276 9.77 34.45 -0.22
N LEU A 277 9.13 33.28 -0.04
CA LEU A 277 8.22 33.00 1.08
C LEU A 277 8.90 32.17 2.18
N PRO A 278 8.56 32.35 3.46
CA PRO A 278 9.10 31.59 4.57
C PRO A 278 8.38 30.23 4.71
N PHE A 279 8.65 29.31 3.78
CA PHE A 279 7.90 28.04 3.68
C PHE A 279 7.90 27.19 4.93
N SER A 280 8.99 27.17 5.70
CA SER A 280 9.03 26.42 6.98
C SER A 280 8.03 26.97 7.98
N ILE A 281 7.91 28.31 8.10
CA ILE A 281 6.93 28.96 8.98
C ILE A 281 5.52 28.67 8.50
N MET A 282 5.27 28.79 7.18
CA MET A 282 3.97 28.50 6.58
C MET A 282 3.56 27.03 6.76
N ALA A 283 4.50 26.10 6.66
CA ALA A 283 4.26 24.69 6.93
C ALA A 283 3.84 24.48 8.38
N THR A 284 4.59 25.06 9.35
CA THR A 284 4.25 24.98 10.78
C THR A 284 2.88 25.58 11.09
N ALA A 285 2.56 26.74 10.52
CA ALA A 285 1.25 27.37 10.69
C ALA A 285 0.13 26.49 10.12
N SER A 286 0.30 25.95 8.90
CA SER A 286 -0.66 25.05 8.29
C SER A 286 -0.88 23.78 9.14
N GLU A 287 0.18 23.19 9.68
CA GLU A 287 0.09 22.04 10.56
C GLU A 287 -0.73 22.34 11.82
N HIS A 288 -0.49 23.46 12.49
CA HIS A 288 -1.27 23.85 13.66
C HIS A 288 -2.77 24.01 13.34
N LEU A 289 -3.08 24.65 12.22
CA LEU A 289 -4.46 24.81 11.77
C LEU A 289 -5.12 23.47 11.41
N VAL A 290 -4.39 22.54 10.80
CA VAL A 290 -4.89 21.18 10.51
C VAL A 290 -5.33 20.45 11.78
N ARG A 291 -4.64 20.66 12.90
CA ARG A 291 -4.96 20.03 14.20
C ARG A 291 -6.20 20.61 14.88
N MET A 292 -6.69 21.77 14.45
CA MET A 292 -7.84 22.45 15.06
C MET A 292 -9.14 21.79 14.59
N SER A 293 -9.74 20.94 15.41
CA SER A 293 -10.92 20.14 15.07
C SER A 293 -12.20 20.95 14.82
N PHE A 294 -12.26 22.22 15.26
CA PHE A 294 -13.38 23.12 14.97
C PHE A 294 -13.36 23.67 13.53
N ILE A 295 -12.23 23.60 12.84
CA ILE A 295 -12.12 23.99 11.43
C ILE A 295 -12.83 22.91 10.57
N PRO A 296 -13.71 23.29 9.63
CA PRO A 296 -14.38 22.34 8.75
C PRO A 296 -13.40 21.43 8.01
N VAL A 297 -13.71 20.16 7.91
CA VAL A 297 -12.83 19.12 7.31
C VAL A 297 -12.39 19.48 5.89
N ARG A 298 -13.22 20.14 5.11
CA ARG A 298 -12.89 20.62 3.75
C ARG A 298 -11.72 21.60 3.77
N ILE A 299 -11.74 22.55 4.71
CA ILE A 299 -10.65 23.55 4.89
C ILE A 299 -9.41 22.86 5.42
N ARG A 300 -9.54 21.97 6.42
CA ARG A 300 -8.42 21.20 6.97
C ARG A 300 -7.71 20.37 5.90
N ARG A 301 -8.45 19.81 4.93
CA ARG A 301 -7.83 19.11 3.80
C ARG A 301 -7.01 20.06 2.91
N VAL A 302 -7.49 21.27 2.64
CA VAL A 302 -6.72 22.28 1.89
C VAL A 302 -5.44 22.64 2.67
N LEU A 303 -5.56 22.87 3.97
CA LEU A 303 -4.41 23.15 4.84
C LEU A 303 -3.40 22.01 4.88
N LEU A 304 -3.86 20.75 4.90
CA LEU A 304 -3.00 19.57 4.83
C LEU A 304 -2.22 19.52 3.52
N GLN A 305 -2.87 19.85 2.40
CA GLN A 305 -2.20 19.91 1.11
C GLN A 305 -1.21 21.09 1.04
N SER A 306 -1.57 22.25 1.59
CA SER A 306 -0.68 23.40 1.72
C SER A 306 0.54 23.06 2.56
N PHE A 307 0.37 22.38 3.71
CA PHE A 307 1.45 21.87 4.54
C PHE A 307 2.45 21.05 3.72
N ARG A 308 1.97 20.08 2.93
CA ARG A 308 2.83 19.25 2.06
C ARG A 308 3.59 20.09 1.04
N ILE A 309 2.89 20.99 0.34
CA ILE A 309 3.48 21.85 -0.69
C ILE A 309 4.56 22.74 -0.07
N PHE A 310 4.32 23.33 1.10
CA PHE A 310 5.30 24.18 1.78
C PHE A 310 6.51 23.39 2.25
N MET A 311 6.32 22.19 2.81
CA MET A 311 7.43 21.30 3.20
C MET A 311 8.31 20.96 1.99
N TYR A 312 7.71 20.57 0.87
CA TYR A 312 8.44 20.23 -0.35
C TYR A 312 9.13 21.45 -0.97
N SER A 313 8.51 22.62 -0.90
CA SER A 313 9.11 23.89 -1.39
C SER A 313 10.30 24.33 -0.54
N ALA A 314 10.22 24.15 0.79
CA ALA A 314 11.34 24.39 1.70
C ALA A 314 12.53 23.47 1.35
N LEU A 315 12.25 22.19 1.11
CA LEU A 315 13.26 21.19 0.72
C LEU A 315 13.92 21.53 -0.64
N ALA A 316 13.12 22.00 -1.60
CA ALA A 316 13.63 22.35 -2.94
C ALA A 316 14.63 23.52 -2.92
N ARG A 317 14.53 24.42 -1.92
CA ARG A 317 15.46 25.55 -1.75
C ARG A 317 16.76 25.20 -1.04
N HIS A 318 16.72 24.14 -0.24
CA HIS A 318 17.88 23.67 0.51
C HIS A 318 18.23 22.25 0.06
N PRO A 319 18.77 22.09 -1.17
CA PRO A 319 19.24 20.79 -1.58
C PRO A 319 20.29 20.34 -0.57
N ALA A 320 20.18 19.11 -0.02
CA ALA A 320 21.23 18.58 0.82
C ALA A 320 22.53 18.63 0.02
N LYS A 321 23.60 19.07 0.65
CA LYS A 321 24.95 18.89 0.07
C LYS A 321 25.11 17.40 -0.26
N PRO A 322 25.70 17.09 -1.42
CA PRO A 322 25.96 15.71 -1.84
C PRO A 322 26.73 14.92 -0.81
#